data_4683b5706aa744eb5c4f88faf81c929d
#
_entry.id   4683b5706aa744eb5c4f88faf81c929d
#
_cell.length_a   1.000
_cell.length_b   1.000
_cell.length_c   1.000
_cell.angle_alpha   90.00
_cell.angle_beta   90.00
_cell.angle_gamma   90.00
#
_symmetry.space_group_name_H-M   'P 1'
#
loop_
_entity.id
_entity.type
_entity.pdbx_description
1 polymer ?
#
loop_
_entity_poly.entity_id
_entity_poly.type
_entity_poly.pdbx_seq_one_letter_code
_entity_poly.pdbx_strand_id
1 'polypeptide(L)'
;RQNWKAVKDAGMVLGAYHFYRPERDAIQQADNFINTVVLDSRDLPPVLDVELKYNVSKRDIRQDVLIWLKHVEAAYNRKPILYTDSSFVNLNLANEFTNYPLWIAEYADSVSGSLAGWDKWTFWQYTNSGEVKGVAGPVDRNVFRGTLTEWEELVGGSK
;
A
#
# COMPACT_ATOMS: atom_id res chain seq x y z
N ARG A 1 1.24 -18.57 -3.76
CA ARG A 1 1.37 -18.92 -5.20
C ARG A 1 0.02 -19.39 -5.79
N GLN A 2 -0.74 -20.23 -5.09
CA GLN A 2 -2.03 -20.74 -5.59
C GLN A 2 -3.05 -19.63 -5.80
N ASN A 3 -3.26 -18.75 -4.81
CA ASN A 3 -4.19 -17.62 -4.92
C ASN A 3 -3.78 -16.64 -6.02
N TRP A 4 -2.47 -16.38 -6.16
CA TRP A 4 -1.91 -15.51 -7.19
C TRP A 4 -2.33 -15.94 -8.61
N LYS A 5 -2.12 -17.24 -8.89
CA LYS A 5 -2.54 -17.81 -10.18
C LYS A 5 -4.05 -17.75 -10.38
N ALA A 6 -4.83 -18.10 -9.38
CA ALA A 6 -6.29 -18.14 -9.47
C ALA A 6 -6.89 -16.74 -9.76
N VAL A 7 -6.36 -15.68 -9.14
CA VAL A 7 -6.79 -14.31 -9.38
C VAL A 7 -6.48 -13.87 -10.81
N LYS A 8 -5.28 -14.19 -11.31
CA LYS A 8 -4.90 -13.90 -12.71
C LYS A 8 -5.76 -14.68 -13.71
N ASP A 9 -5.98 -15.96 -13.48
CA ASP A 9 -6.84 -16.81 -14.33
C ASP A 9 -8.29 -16.28 -14.38
N ALA A 10 -8.76 -15.65 -13.31
CA ALA A 10 -10.06 -14.99 -13.25
C ALA A 10 -10.09 -13.60 -13.94
N GLY A 11 -8.99 -13.13 -14.50
CA GLY A 11 -8.89 -11.82 -15.15
C GLY A 11 -8.99 -10.63 -14.19
N MET A 12 -8.80 -10.85 -12.89
CA MET A 12 -8.85 -9.81 -11.87
C MET A 12 -7.51 -9.10 -11.72
N VAL A 13 -7.55 -7.81 -11.43
CA VAL A 13 -6.37 -7.05 -11.01
C VAL A 13 -5.94 -7.54 -9.64
N LEU A 14 -4.67 -7.80 -9.49
CA LEU A 14 -4.09 -8.20 -8.22
C LEU A 14 -2.95 -7.27 -7.80
N GLY A 15 -2.55 -7.37 -6.55
CA GLY A 15 -1.40 -6.66 -6.00
C GLY A 15 -0.74 -7.48 -4.90
N ALA A 16 0.45 -7.06 -4.52
CA ALA A 16 1.17 -7.60 -3.39
C ALA A 16 1.54 -6.49 -2.41
N TYR A 17 1.47 -6.80 -1.15
CA TYR A 17 1.94 -5.91 -0.10
C TYR A 17 3.03 -6.53 0.75
N HIS A 18 3.88 -5.69 1.30
CA HIS A 18 4.85 -6.03 2.33
C HIS A 18 4.44 -5.37 3.64
N PHE A 19 4.25 -6.19 4.67
CA PHE A 19 4.02 -5.70 6.02
C PHE A 19 5.34 -5.29 6.66
N TYR A 20 5.54 -3.98 6.84
CA TYR A 20 6.79 -3.40 7.36
C TYR A 20 7.05 -3.80 8.80
N ARG A 21 8.27 -4.24 9.05
CA ARG A 21 8.78 -4.64 10.38
C ARG A 21 9.85 -3.66 10.83
N PRO A 22 9.53 -2.72 11.74
CA PRO A 22 10.47 -1.66 12.15
C PRO A 22 11.72 -2.17 12.85
N GLU A 23 11.73 -3.40 13.35
CA GLU A 23 12.88 -4.06 13.97
C GLU A 23 13.80 -4.78 12.98
N ARG A 24 13.51 -4.71 11.68
CA ARG A 24 14.26 -5.37 10.62
C ARG A 24 14.87 -4.36 9.65
N ASP A 25 16.00 -4.72 9.08
CA ASP A 25 16.67 -3.91 8.06
C ASP A 25 15.76 -3.65 6.84
N ALA A 26 15.63 -2.38 6.46
CA ALA A 26 14.71 -1.95 5.42
C ALA A 26 15.09 -2.45 4.01
N ILE A 27 16.40 -2.53 3.73
CA ILE A 27 16.91 -3.05 2.43
C ILE A 27 16.62 -4.53 2.32
N GLN A 28 16.88 -5.30 3.37
CA GLN A 28 16.59 -6.74 3.36
C GLN A 28 15.10 -7.03 3.18
N GLN A 29 14.22 -6.19 3.75
CA GLN A 29 12.78 -6.30 3.55
C GLN A 29 12.39 -5.98 2.10
N ALA A 30 12.98 -4.94 1.50
CA ALA A 30 12.77 -4.59 0.11
C ALA A 30 13.28 -5.67 -0.85
N ASP A 31 14.48 -6.20 -0.63
CA ASP A 31 15.05 -7.29 -1.40
C ASP A 31 14.20 -8.56 -1.34
N ASN A 32 13.69 -8.90 -0.15
CA ASN A 32 12.77 -10.04 -0.01
C ASN A 32 11.50 -9.85 -0.84
N PHE A 33 10.93 -8.65 -0.85
CA PHE A 33 9.77 -8.33 -1.68
C PHE A 33 10.10 -8.46 -3.16
N ILE A 34 11.18 -7.82 -3.63
CA ILE A 34 11.62 -7.81 -5.03
C ILE A 34 11.89 -9.23 -5.53
N ASN A 35 12.57 -10.05 -4.72
CA ASN A 35 12.90 -11.43 -5.08
C ASN A 35 11.71 -12.40 -5.04
N THR A 36 10.61 -12.01 -4.41
CA THR A 36 9.42 -12.87 -4.21
C THR A 36 8.29 -12.54 -5.16
N VAL A 37 8.10 -11.25 -5.47
CA VAL A 37 6.93 -10.74 -6.18
C VAL A 37 7.27 -10.42 -7.63
N VAL A 38 6.55 -11.03 -8.55
CA VAL A 38 6.63 -10.71 -9.99
C VAL A 38 5.30 -10.07 -10.39
N LEU A 39 5.35 -8.78 -10.71
CA LEU A 39 4.19 -7.99 -11.15
C LEU A 39 4.14 -7.93 -12.67
N ASP A 40 2.95 -8.04 -13.22
CA ASP A 40 2.65 -7.72 -14.61
C ASP A 40 2.24 -6.26 -14.77
N SER A 41 2.20 -5.79 -16.02
CA SER A 41 1.83 -4.41 -16.34
C SER A 41 0.40 -4.04 -15.92
N ARG A 42 -0.47 -5.00 -15.66
CA ARG A 42 -1.86 -4.79 -15.21
C ARG A 42 -2.10 -5.07 -13.72
N ASP A 43 -1.05 -5.37 -12.98
CA ASP A 43 -1.14 -5.53 -11.53
C ASP A 43 -1.05 -4.17 -10.83
N LEU A 44 -1.54 -4.07 -9.60
CA LEU A 44 -1.32 -2.89 -8.76
C LEU A 44 0.18 -2.66 -8.54
N PRO A 45 0.62 -1.41 -8.34
CA PRO A 45 1.95 -1.14 -7.84
C PRO A 45 2.24 -1.89 -6.54
N PRO A 46 3.53 -2.14 -6.20
CA PRO A 46 3.88 -2.65 -4.88
C PRO A 46 3.23 -1.84 -3.76
N VAL A 47 2.83 -2.50 -2.67
CA VAL A 47 2.27 -1.82 -1.50
C VAL A 47 3.18 -2.04 -0.30
N LEU A 48 3.53 -0.95 0.39
CA LEU A 48 4.17 -1.01 1.71
C LEU A 48 3.13 -0.70 2.78
N ASP A 49 2.90 -1.65 3.66
CA ASP A 49 1.96 -1.60 4.77
C ASP A 49 2.71 -1.22 6.05
N VAL A 50 2.46 0.00 6.57
CA VAL A 50 3.20 0.60 7.68
C VAL A 50 2.23 0.95 8.81
N GLU A 51 2.13 0.07 9.80
CA GLU A 51 1.21 0.19 10.93
C GLU A 51 1.90 0.04 12.30
N LEU A 52 3.14 -0.42 12.34
CA LEU A 52 3.85 -0.74 13.56
C LEU A 52 5.00 0.21 13.82
N LYS A 53 5.17 0.59 15.07
CA LYS A 53 6.27 1.42 15.53
C LYS A 53 7.22 0.69 16.49
N TYR A 54 6.68 -0.13 17.39
CA TYR A 54 7.41 -0.70 18.53
C TYR A 54 8.23 0.37 19.29
N ASN A 55 9.46 0.04 19.68
CA ASN A 55 10.38 0.96 20.35
C ASN A 55 11.31 1.73 19.39
N VAL A 56 10.94 1.81 18.10
CA VAL A 56 11.72 2.52 17.08
C VAL A 56 11.30 3.98 17.02
N SER A 57 12.27 4.89 16.83
CA SER A 57 11.95 6.30 16.75
C SER A 57 11.19 6.64 15.46
N LYS A 58 10.39 7.72 15.49
CA LYS A 58 9.69 8.22 14.30
C LYS A 58 10.66 8.56 13.16
N ARG A 59 11.83 9.07 13.50
CA ARG A 59 12.87 9.42 12.53
C ARG A 59 13.37 8.18 11.81
N ASP A 60 13.68 7.13 12.55
CA ASP A 60 14.23 5.89 11.98
C ASP A 60 13.17 5.18 11.14
N ILE A 61 11.91 5.13 11.60
CA ILE A 61 10.79 4.62 10.80
C ILE A 61 10.67 5.35 9.46
N ARG A 62 10.70 6.68 9.46
CA ARG A 62 10.61 7.48 8.24
C ARG A 62 11.78 7.20 7.29
N GLN A 63 12.98 7.11 7.83
CA GLN A 63 14.18 6.80 7.06
C GLN A 63 14.06 5.42 6.40
N ASP A 64 13.68 4.41 7.16
CA ASP A 64 13.55 3.03 6.69
C ASP A 64 12.43 2.86 5.66
N VAL A 65 11.27 3.47 5.92
CA VAL A 65 10.15 3.50 4.98
C VAL A 65 10.56 4.13 3.66
N LEU A 66 11.30 5.26 3.70
CA LEU A 66 11.78 5.93 2.51
C LEU A 66 12.82 5.08 1.75
N ILE A 67 13.72 4.39 2.47
CA ILE A 67 14.68 3.45 1.88
C ILE A 67 13.92 2.35 1.12
N TRP A 68 12.96 1.70 1.78
CA TRP A 68 12.17 0.64 1.16
C TRP A 68 11.43 1.12 -0.09
N LEU A 69 10.70 2.24 0.02
CA LEU A 69 9.93 2.81 -1.09
C LEU A 69 10.81 3.10 -2.31
N LYS A 70 11.94 3.77 -2.12
CA LYS A 70 12.87 4.10 -3.21
C LYS A 70 13.50 2.86 -3.84
N HIS A 71 13.88 1.88 -3.01
CA HIS A 71 14.51 0.66 -3.49
C HIS A 71 13.54 -0.16 -4.37
N VAL A 72 12.31 -0.29 -3.92
CA VAL A 72 11.24 -0.99 -4.66
C VAL A 72 10.78 -0.19 -5.88
N GLU A 73 10.66 1.14 -5.78
CA GLU A 73 10.36 2.00 -6.93
C GLU A 73 11.39 1.82 -8.05
N ALA A 74 12.68 1.80 -7.70
CA ALA A 74 13.75 1.59 -8.67
C ALA A 74 13.70 0.20 -9.34
N ALA A 75 13.35 -0.85 -8.58
CA ALA A 75 13.28 -2.21 -9.10
C ALA A 75 12.09 -2.44 -10.05
N TYR A 76 10.94 -1.86 -9.76
CA TYR A 76 9.73 -2.06 -10.56
C TYR A 76 9.47 -0.92 -11.57
N ASN A 77 10.24 0.16 -11.53
CA ASN A 77 9.99 1.41 -12.27
C ASN A 77 8.56 1.94 -12.09
N ARG A 78 8.01 1.76 -10.90
CA ARG A 78 6.65 2.18 -10.51
C ARG A 78 6.67 2.64 -9.05
N LYS A 79 6.01 3.78 -8.78
CA LYS A 79 5.86 4.27 -7.40
C LYS A 79 5.05 3.30 -6.56
N PRO A 80 5.60 2.76 -5.45
CA PRO A 80 4.83 1.97 -4.52
C PRO A 80 3.68 2.77 -3.88
N ILE A 81 2.64 2.08 -3.46
CA ILE A 81 1.57 2.64 -2.65
C ILE A 81 1.97 2.51 -1.18
N LEU A 82 1.79 3.57 -0.41
CA LEU A 82 1.97 3.54 1.04
C LEU A 82 0.61 3.31 1.70
N TYR A 83 0.45 2.14 2.36
CA TYR A 83 -0.72 1.82 3.17
C TYR A 83 -0.41 2.07 4.65
N THR A 84 -1.36 2.69 5.34
CA THR A 84 -1.30 2.95 6.78
C THR A 84 -2.69 3.30 7.32
N ASP A 85 -2.83 3.33 8.65
CA ASP A 85 -4.04 3.86 9.30
C ASP A 85 -3.95 5.37 9.58
N SER A 86 -5.12 6.00 9.77
CA SER A 86 -5.24 7.46 9.97
C SER A 86 -4.53 7.96 11.23
N SER A 87 -4.44 7.13 12.26
CA SER A 87 -3.72 7.48 13.49
C SER A 87 -2.21 7.41 13.28
N PHE A 88 -1.74 6.37 12.61
CA PHE A 88 -0.32 6.18 12.36
C PHE A 88 0.25 7.24 11.43
N VAL A 89 -0.45 7.59 10.35
CA VAL A 89 0.00 8.60 9.39
C VAL A 89 0.25 9.94 10.08
N ASN A 90 -0.68 10.39 10.91
CA ASN A 90 -0.59 11.68 11.57
C ASN A 90 0.45 11.72 12.70
N LEU A 91 0.68 10.60 13.37
CA LEU A 91 1.61 10.52 14.49
C LEU A 91 3.06 10.25 14.06
N ASN A 92 3.27 9.50 13.00
CA ASN A 92 4.58 8.93 12.69
C ASN A 92 5.13 9.31 11.31
N LEU A 93 4.29 9.57 10.32
CA LEU A 93 4.72 9.96 8.97
C LEU A 93 4.74 11.50 8.83
N ALA A 94 5.18 11.99 7.69
CA ALA A 94 5.30 13.41 7.40
C ALA A 94 5.28 13.67 5.89
N ASN A 95 5.44 14.93 5.48
CA ASN A 95 5.28 15.40 4.10
C ASN A 95 6.24 14.76 3.09
N GLU A 96 7.33 14.17 3.53
CA GLU A 96 8.30 13.52 2.64
C GLU A 96 7.76 12.34 1.83
N PHE A 97 6.59 11.81 2.21
CA PHE A 97 5.95 10.68 1.54
C PHE A 97 4.84 11.07 0.56
N THR A 98 4.47 12.35 0.49
CA THR A 98 3.32 12.83 -0.30
C THR A 98 3.43 12.60 -1.81
N ASN A 99 4.62 12.28 -2.30
CA ASN A 99 4.86 11.88 -3.68
C ASN A 99 4.46 10.42 -3.99
N TYR A 100 4.11 9.63 -2.96
CA TYR A 100 3.64 8.26 -3.10
C TYR A 100 2.13 8.22 -2.94
N PRO A 101 1.39 7.37 -3.70
CA PRO A 101 -0.03 7.18 -3.50
C PRO A 101 -0.33 6.70 -2.09
N LEU A 102 -1.35 7.28 -1.44
CA LEU A 102 -1.78 6.90 -0.09
C LEU A 102 -2.96 5.94 -0.14
N TRP A 103 -2.83 4.81 0.54
CA TRP A 103 -3.93 3.91 0.88
C TRP A 103 -4.18 4.02 2.38
N ILE A 104 -5.27 4.68 2.75
CA ILE A 104 -5.59 4.96 4.15
C ILE A 104 -6.64 4.00 4.69
N ALA A 105 -6.39 3.42 5.87
CA ALA A 105 -7.40 2.71 6.63
C ALA A 105 -8.04 3.66 7.66
N GLU A 106 -9.35 3.82 7.54
CA GLU A 106 -10.17 4.54 8.52
C GLU A 106 -11.59 3.97 8.49
N TYR A 107 -11.97 3.29 9.56
CA TYR A 107 -13.27 2.60 9.66
C TYR A 107 -14.33 3.56 10.17
N ALA A 108 -14.75 4.46 9.28
CA ALA A 108 -15.69 5.55 9.52
C ALA A 108 -16.54 5.80 8.26
N ASP A 109 -17.47 6.75 8.32
CA ASP A 109 -18.31 7.14 7.17
C ASP A 109 -17.52 7.98 6.14
N SER A 110 -16.41 8.53 6.53
CA SER A 110 -15.52 9.34 5.66
C SER A 110 -14.11 9.38 6.24
N VAL A 111 -13.13 9.60 5.37
CA VAL A 111 -11.77 9.92 5.82
C VAL A 111 -11.78 11.33 6.38
N SER A 112 -11.45 11.46 7.66
CA SER A 112 -11.50 12.70 8.42
C SER A 112 -10.10 13.17 8.83
N GLY A 113 -9.95 14.48 8.99
CA GLY A 113 -8.74 15.07 9.52
C GLY A 113 -7.59 15.24 8.55
N SER A 114 -6.41 15.47 9.10
CA SER A 114 -5.17 15.66 8.34
C SER A 114 -4.63 14.33 7.84
N LEU A 115 -4.08 14.35 6.63
CA LEU A 115 -3.37 13.21 6.04
C LEU A 115 -1.85 13.45 6.01
N ALA A 116 -1.29 14.07 7.05
CA ALA A 116 0.14 14.33 7.19
C ALA A 116 0.80 14.97 5.94
N GLY A 117 0.07 15.83 5.26
CA GLY A 117 0.54 16.57 4.07
C GLY A 117 0.07 16.05 2.72
N TRP A 118 -0.55 14.87 2.63
CA TRP A 118 -1.24 14.48 1.40
C TRP A 118 -2.50 15.30 1.18
N ASP A 119 -2.70 15.80 -0.03
CA ASP A 119 -3.92 16.53 -0.42
C ASP A 119 -5.14 15.60 -0.53
N LYS A 120 -4.89 14.33 -0.89
CA LYS A 120 -5.91 13.31 -1.09
C LYS A 120 -5.37 11.91 -0.85
N TRP A 121 -6.24 11.00 -0.45
CA TRP A 121 -5.97 9.57 -0.49
C TRP A 121 -6.20 9.01 -1.90
N THR A 122 -5.55 7.89 -2.22
CA THR A 122 -5.74 7.13 -3.48
C THR A 122 -6.72 6.00 -3.25
N PHE A 123 -6.53 5.24 -2.16
CA PHE A 123 -7.45 4.20 -1.70
C PHE A 123 -7.86 4.47 -0.26
N TRP A 124 -9.08 4.09 0.05
CA TRP A 124 -9.62 4.12 1.41
C TRP A 124 -10.18 2.76 1.78
N GLN A 125 -9.59 2.11 2.78
CA GLN A 125 -10.13 0.94 3.43
C GLN A 125 -11.13 1.40 4.49
N TYR A 126 -12.41 1.25 4.19
CA TYR A 126 -13.49 1.77 5.04
C TYR A 126 -14.05 0.74 6.03
N THR A 127 -13.71 -0.53 5.87
CA THR A 127 -14.07 -1.59 6.82
C THR A 127 -13.13 -2.80 6.70
N ASN A 128 -12.94 -3.50 7.81
CA ASN A 128 -12.27 -4.79 7.91
C ASN A 128 -13.26 -5.94 8.23
N SER A 129 -14.56 -5.67 8.18
CA SER A 129 -15.63 -6.60 8.51
C SER A 129 -16.67 -6.75 7.40
N GLY A 130 -16.25 -6.49 6.16
CA GLY A 130 -17.10 -6.68 4.99
C GLY A 130 -17.39 -8.14 4.69
N GLU A 131 -18.46 -8.38 3.95
CA GLU A 131 -18.84 -9.72 3.47
C GLU A 131 -18.77 -9.76 1.94
N VAL A 132 -18.19 -10.85 1.42
CA VAL A 132 -18.13 -11.14 -0.02
C VAL A 132 -18.62 -12.56 -0.25
N LYS A 133 -19.59 -12.72 -1.16
CA LYS A 133 -20.15 -14.03 -1.48
C LYS A 133 -19.07 -14.99 -1.97
N GLY A 134 -18.95 -16.14 -1.33
CA GLY A 134 -17.95 -17.16 -1.65
C GLY A 134 -16.65 -17.05 -0.85
N VAL A 135 -16.51 -16.04 0.01
CA VAL A 135 -15.40 -15.92 0.95
C VAL A 135 -15.90 -16.22 2.36
N ALA A 136 -15.21 -17.11 3.06
CA ALA A 136 -15.52 -17.42 4.45
C ALA A 136 -14.84 -16.41 5.38
N GLY A 137 -15.62 -15.76 6.24
CA GLY A 137 -15.15 -14.75 7.19
C GLY A 137 -15.13 -13.32 6.65
N PRO A 138 -14.76 -12.36 7.49
CA PRO A 138 -14.72 -10.95 7.14
C PRO A 138 -13.62 -10.65 6.13
N VAL A 139 -13.85 -9.65 5.29
CA VAL A 139 -12.89 -9.14 4.32
C VAL A 139 -12.79 -7.63 4.40
N ASP A 140 -11.60 -7.11 4.11
CA ASP A 140 -11.39 -5.69 3.96
C ASP A 140 -12.07 -5.19 2.69
N ARG A 141 -12.77 -4.07 2.80
CA ARG A 141 -13.36 -3.41 1.63
C ARG A 141 -12.79 -2.02 1.46
N ASN A 142 -12.53 -1.71 0.19
CA ASN A 142 -11.81 -0.51 -0.19
C ASN A 142 -12.54 0.20 -1.32
N VAL A 143 -12.27 1.50 -1.44
CA VAL A 143 -12.70 2.32 -2.56
C VAL A 143 -11.50 3.06 -3.15
N PHE A 144 -11.44 3.10 -4.47
CA PHE A 144 -10.50 3.92 -5.21
C PHE A 144 -11.13 5.30 -5.47
N ARG A 145 -10.40 6.37 -5.23
CA ARG A 145 -10.91 7.75 -5.34
C ARG A 145 -10.97 8.27 -6.76
N GLY A 146 -10.16 7.73 -7.65
CA GLY A 146 -9.97 8.26 -8.98
C GLY A 146 -11.05 7.86 -9.99
N THR A 147 -10.91 8.40 -11.19
CA THR A 147 -11.68 8.01 -12.38
C THR A 147 -11.21 6.66 -12.93
N LEU A 148 -11.96 6.11 -13.89
CA LEU A 148 -11.53 4.90 -14.61
C LEU A 148 -10.18 5.11 -15.34
N THR A 149 -9.98 6.27 -15.93
CA THR A 149 -8.70 6.60 -16.59
C THR A 149 -7.54 6.61 -15.59
N GLU A 150 -7.71 7.25 -14.43
CA GLU A 150 -6.69 7.24 -13.38
C GLU A 150 -6.44 5.83 -12.83
N TRP A 151 -7.47 4.97 -12.79
CA TRP A 151 -7.30 3.56 -12.45
C TRP A 151 -6.46 2.82 -13.50
N GLU A 152 -6.78 3.00 -14.80
CA GLU A 152 -6.05 2.38 -15.91
C GLU A 152 -4.58 2.83 -15.93
N GLU A 153 -4.30 4.10 -15.65
CA GLU A 153 -2.94 4.63 -15.51
C GLU A 153 -2.22 3.99 -14.30
N LEU A 154 -2.90 3.87 -13.16
CA LEU A 154 -2.33 3.28 -11.96
C LEU A 154 -1.96 1.80 -12.17
N VAL A 155 -2.84 0.99 -12.78
CA VAL A 155 -2.60 -0.44 -13.02
C VAL A 155 -1.82 -0.69 -14.31
N GLY A 156 -1.88 0.21 -15.30
CA GLY A 156 -1.20 0.07 -16.58
C GLY A 156 0.30 0.33 -16.55
N GLY A 157 0.80 1.01 -15.53
CA GLY A 157 2.14 1.57 -15.51
C GLY A 157 2.32 2.68 -16.57
N SER A 158 3.20 3.63 -16.31
CA SER A 158 3.60 4.60 -17.33
C SER A 158 4.26 3.86 -18.49
N LYS A 159 3.75 4.10 -19.71
CA LYS A 159 4.42 3.65 -20.96
C LYS A 159 5.76 4.33 -21.12
#